data_092f11734871a7e4629480b4378f2c00
#
_entry.id   092f11734871a7e4629480b4378f2c00
#
_cell.length_a   1.000
_cell.length_b   1.000
_cell.length_c   1.000
_cell.angle_alpha   90.00
_cell.angle_beta   90.00
_cell.angle_gamma   90.00
#
_symmetry.space_group_name_H-M   'P 1'
#
loop_
_entity.id
_entity.type
_entity.pdbx_description
1 polymer ?
#
loop_
_entity_poly.entity_id
_entity_poly.type
_entity_poly.pdbx_seq_one_letter_code
_entity_poly.pdbx_strand_id
1 'polypeptide(L)'
;MKPFALVFALLLALAACAPVVQRPLIPPPTFAGPRLEGDRFVSFDGALLGLSHWDVPNDAAPWAVVVGVHGMDDYANAFHLAGPYWAARGIATYAYDQRGFGRSPERGVWGGDRLMTEDLRTFTALIRARFPHATIAVVGESLGGAVAIEAFASDRPPAADRLVLDAPAVWGWSSQPLAYKLALQAAAHLAPAKVFTPPGFVTEHISPSDNIPELEAMGRDPLMTWGARSDALYGLVNTMQNGWEDIGRIRTPTLYLLGAHDQIIPEKPALQAAARLQAGDRTAYYAQGWHLLMRDRQAHNVYDDVAAFIRDPAGPLPSGAPPIPGTGGALVTRAAKE
;
A
#
# COMPACT_ATOMS: atom_id res chain seq x y z
N MET A 1 -13.41 -38.93 -32.21
CA MET A 1 -12.48 -38.19 -31.33
C MET A 1 -12.47 -38.91 -30.01
N LYS A 2 -11.31 -39.32 -29.52
CA LYS A 2 -11.21 -40.10 -28.27
C LYS A 2 -11.60 -39.19 -27.07
N PRO A 3 -12.38 -39.67 -26.09
CA PRO A 3 -12.84 -38.88 -24.96
C PRO A 3 -11.71 -38.16 -24.19
N PHE A 4 -10.50 -38.70 -24.22
CA PHE A 4 -9.29 -38.10 -23.65
C PHE A 4 -8.89 -36.76 -24.31
N ALA A 5 -9.08 -36.61 -25.64
CA ALA A 5 -8.75 -35.36 -26.33
C ALA A 5 -9.73 -34.24 -25.97
N LEU A 6 -11.00 -34.57 -25.74
CA LEU A 6 -12.02 -33.62 -25.33
C LEU A 6 -11.80 -33.13 -23.88
N VAL A 7 -11.47 -34.06 -22.97
CA VAL A 7 -11.15 -33.74 -21.56
C VAL A 7 -9.86 -32.89 -21.49
N PHE A 8 -8.85 -33.23 -22.28
CA PHE A 8 -7.59 -32.47 -22.34
C PHE A 8 -7.80 -31.07 -22.92
N ALA A 9 -8.62 -30.93 -23.96
CA ALA A 9 -8.99 -29.63 -24.53
C ALA A 9 -9.82 -28.79 -23.55
N LEU A 10 -10.71 -29.41 -22.77
CA LEU A 10 -11.49 -28.75 -21.73
C LEU A 10 -10.61 -28.29 -20.57
N LEU A 11 -9.64 -29.10 -20.15
CA LEU A 11 -8.66 -28.74 -19.12
C LEU A 11 -7.74 -27.61 -19.57
N LEU A 12 -7.31 -27.59 -20.83
CA LEU A 12 -6.53 -26.50 -21.42
C LEU A 12 -7.36 -25.22 -21.54
N ALA A 13 -8.65 -25.33 -21.91
CA ALA A 13 -9.55 -24.18 -21.95
C ALA A 13 -9.82 -23.59 -20.55
N LEU A 14 -9.96 -24.43 -19.53
CA LEU A 14 -10.09 -24.00 -18.13
C LEU A 14 -8.80 -23.36 -17.59
N ALA A 15 -7.64 -23.87 -17.97
CA ALA A 15 -6.35 -23.28 -17.58
C ALA A 15 -6.08 -21.93 -18.28
N ALA A 16 -6.61 -21.72 -19.48
CA ALA A 16 -6.52 -20.45 -20.21
C ALA A 16 -7.40 -19.33 -19.60
N CYS A 17 -8.35 -19.68 -18.74
CA CYS A 17 -9.26 -18.76 -18.07
C CYS A 17 -8.89 -18.51 -16.59
N ALA A 18 -7.70 -18.90 -16.13
CA ALA A 18 -7.25 -18.60 -14.77
C ALA A 18 -6.78 -17.15 -14.65
N PRO A 19 -6.98 -16.49 -13.47
CA PRO A 19 -6.40 -15.19 -13.20
C PRO A 19 -4.89 -15.19 -13.46
N VAL A 20 -4.41 -14.17 -14.19
CA VAL A 20 -2.99 -14.03 -14.51
C VAL A 20 -2.29 -13.27 -13.42
N VAL A 21 -1.19 -13.82 -12.92
CA VAL A 21 -0.31 -13.20 -11.93
C VAL A 21 1.11 -13.21 -12.48
N GLN A 22 1.87 -12.15 -12.29
CA GLN A 22 3.28 -12.09 -12.69
C GLN A 22 4.06 -13.24 -12.05
N ARG A 23 5.04 -13.74 -12.79
CA ARG A 23 5.95 -14.77 -12.31
C ARG A 23 7.29 -14.14 -11.91
N PRO A 24 8.00 -14.68 -10.93
CA PRO A 24 9.34 -14.22 -10.64
C PRO A 24 10.23 -14.41 -11.87
N LEU A 25 11.08 -13.44 -12.13
CA LEU A 25 12.09 -13.58 -13.17
C LEU A 25 13.14 -14.63 -12.74
N ILE A 26 13.82 -15.19 -13.71
CA ILE A 26 15.04 -15.99 -13.48
C ILE A 26 16.22 -15.07 -13.73
N PRO A 27 16.93 -14.61 -12.69
CA PRO A 27 18.04 -13.70 -12.88
C PRO A 27 19.14 -14.33 -13.77
N PRO A 28 19.79 -13.55 -14.63
CA PRO A 28 20.91 -14.05 -15.43
C PRO A 28 22.10 -14.42 -14.52
N PRO A 29 23.03 -15.29 -14.97
CA PRO A 29 24.21 -15.66 -14.18
C PRO A 29 25.07 -14.49 -13.71
N THR A 30 24.98 -13.35 -14.40
CA THR A 30 25.68 -12.10 -14.07
C THR A 30 24.95 -11.22 -13.06
N PHE A 31 23.82 -11.68 -12.52
CA PHE A 31 23.05 -10.91 -11.55
C PHE A 31 23.82 -10.69 -10.24
N ALA A 32 24.19 -9.45 -9.97
CA ALA A 32 24.99 -9.06 -8.80
C ALA A 32 24.15 -8.90 -7.51
N GLY A 33 22.90 -9.29 -7.53
CA GLY A 33 21.97 -9.14 -6.40
C GLY A 33 21.12 -7.87 -6.48
N PRO A 34 20.17 -7.73 -5.52
CA PRO A 34 19.30 -6.55 -5.42
C PRO A 34 20.11 -5.27 -5.17
N ARG A 35 19.68 -4.15 -5.76
CA ARG A 35 20.34 -2.85 -5.58
C ARG A 35 19.45 -1.67 -5.99
N LEU A 36 19.82 -0.48 -5.56
CA LEU A 36 19.28 0.78 -6.07
C LEU A 36 20.22 1.29 -7.17
N GLU A 37 19.68 1.65 -8.33
CA GLU A 37 20.44 2.05 -9.51
C GLU A 37 19.72 3.16 -10.27
N GLY A 38 20.18 4.41 -10.11
CA GLY A 38 19.52 5.57 -10.69
C GLY A 38 18.05 5.68 -10.26
N ASP A 39 17.15 5.68 -11.23
CA ASP A 39 15.70 5.73 -11.03
C ASP A 39 15.05 4.33 -10.97
N ARG A 40 15.84 3.30 -10.64
CA ARG A 40 15.41 1.89 -10.57
C ARG A 40 15.77 1.24 -9.25
N PHE A 41 14.85 0.40 -8.80
CA PHE A 41 15.08 -0.64 -7.81
C PHE A 41 15.18 -1.99 -8.53
N VAL A 42 16.36 -2.59 -8.50
CA VAL A 42 16.60 -3.95 -8.98
C VAL A 42 16.23 -4.90 -7.86
N SER A 43 15.13 -5.65 -8.03
CA SER A 43 14.59 -6.51 -6.98
C SER A 43 15.30 -7.87 -6.88
N PHE A 44 14.84 -8.72 -5.95
CA PHE A 44 15.44 -10.01 -5.61
C PHE A 44 15.56 -10.98 -6.79
N ASP A 45 14.68 -10.88 -7.77
CA ASP A 45 14.63 -11.70 -8.98
C ASP A 45 15.17 -10.99 -10.23
N GLY A 46 15.76 -9.79 -10.06
CA GLY A 46 16.29 -8.99 -11.15
C GLY A 46 15.25 -8.10 -11.85
N ALA A 47 14.00 -8.07 -11.39
CA ALA A 47 13.00 -7.15 -11.91
C ALA A 47 13.41 -5.70 -11.67
N LEU A 48 13.24 -4.85 -12.71
CA LEU A 48 13.56 -3.42 -12.69
C LEU A 48 12.31 -2.62 -12.34
N LEU A 49 12.14 -2.30 -11.07
CA LEU A 49 11.01 -1.52 -10.59
C LEU A 49 11.36 -0.02 -10.61
N GLY A 50 10.39 0.85 -10.90
CA GLY A 50 10.58 2.29 -10.86
C GLY A 50 10.95 2.75 -9.45
N LEU A 51 11.81 3.75 -9.32
CA LEU A 51 12.23 4.32 -8.05
C LEU A 51 12.05 5.84 -8.08
N SER A 52 11.51 6.40 -7.02
CA SER A 52 11.51 7.84 -6.72
C SER A 52 12.07 8.04 -5.32
N HIS A 53 12.83 9.13 -5.12
CA HIS A 53 13.35 9.44 -3.79
C HIS A 53 13.44 10.95 -3.56
N TRP A 54 13.37 11.34 -2.31
CA TRP A 54 13.51 12.71 -1.83
C TRP A 54 14.49 12.67 -0.66
N ASP A 55 15.75 13.04 -0.99
CA ASP A 55 16.83 13.05 -0.01
C ASP A 55 16.81 14.32 0.83
N VAL A 56 17.41 14.26 2.02
CA VAL A 56 17.59 15.41 2.89
C VAL A 56 18.54 16.41 2.21
N PRO A 57 18.25 17.74 2.24
CA PRO A 57 19.10 18.74 1.63
C PRO A 57 20.54 18.74 2.14
N ASN A 58 21.47 19.19 1.30
CA ASN A 58 22.91 19.38 1.60
C ASN A 58 23.63 18.08 2.02
N ASP A 59 23.22 16.94 1.49
CA ASP A 59 23.81 15.62 1.77
C ASP A 59 23.85 15.28 3.28
N ALA A 60 22.99 15.91 4.07
CA ALA A 60 22.90 15.62 5.50
C ALA A 60 22.38 14.20 5.73
N ALA A 61 22.91 13.52 6.74
CA ALA A 61 22.42 12.20 7.11
C ALA A 61 20.98 12.30 7.65
N PRO A 62 20.02 11.55 7.08
CA PRO A 62 18.66 11.54 7.60
C PRO A 62 18.63 10.88 8.99
N TRP A 63 17.83 11.44 9.91
CA TRP A 63 17.55 10.77 11.18
C TRP A 63 16.51 9.65 11.03
N ALA A 64 15.70 9.71 9.99
CA ALA A 64 14.76 8.66 9.61
C ALA A 64 14.63 8.54 8.10
N VAL A 65 14.20 7.38 7.62
CA VAL A 65 13.88 7.13 6.21
C VAL A 65 12.51 6.49 6.10
N VAL A 66 11.66 7.08 5.25
CA VAL A 66 10.37 6.52 4.86
C VAL A 66 10.57 5.63 3.64
N VAL A 67 10.11 4.39 3.73
CA VAL A 67 9.89 3.48 2.60
C VAL A 67 8.42 3.58 2.20
N GLY A 68 8.15 4.23 1.06
CA GLY A 68 6.81 4.46 0.56
C GLY A 68 6.29 3.31 -0.31
N VAL A 69 5.06 2.83 -0.02
CA VAL A 69 4.35 1.80 -0.79
C VAL A 69 2.99 2.36 -1.21
N HIS A 70 2.84 2.62 -2.50
CA HIS A 70 1.69 3.32 -3.09
C HIS A 70 0.42 2.44 -3.18
N GLY A 71 -0.72 3.08 -3.44
CA GLY A 71 -2.03 2.46 -3.62
C GLY A 71 -2.24 1.80 -4.98
N MET A 72 -3.44 1.24 -5.19
CA MET A 72 -3.87 0.68 -6.48
C MET A 72 -3.89 1.77 -7.55
N ASP A 73 -3.51 1.42 -8.77
CA ASP A 73 -3.53 2.28 -9.96
C ASP A 73 -2.58 3.49 -9.93
N ASP A 74 -1.77 3.63 -8.86
CA ASP A 74 -0.80 4.68 -8.60
C ASP A 74 0.64 4.16 -8.80
N TYR A 75 1.63 4.95 -8.40
CA TYR A 75 3.04 4.62 -8.45
C TYR A 75 3.82 5.44 -7.38
N ALA A 76 5.14 5.35 -7.34
CA ALA A 76 5.96 6.00 -6.32
C ALA A 76 5.72 7.51 -6.15
N ASN A 77 5.13 8.18 -7.19
CA ASN A 77 4.77 9.59 -7.12
C ASN A 77 3.65 9.91 -6.09
N ALA A 78 2.99 8.91 -5.53
CA ALA A 78 2.06 9.10 -4.40
C ALA A 78 2.67 9.91 -3.25
N PHE A 79 4.00 9.88 -3.13
CA PHE A 79 4.76 10.56 -2.07
C PHE A 79 5.34 11.93 -2.49
N HIS A 80 4.99 12.47 -3.67
CA HIS A 80 5.60 13.70 -4.22
C HIS A 80 5.33 14.97 -3.39
N LEU A 81 4.24 15.02 -2.64
CA LEU A 81 3.96 16.12 -1.71
C LEU A 81 4.58 15.89 -0.33
N ALA A 82 4.47 14.68 0.21
CA ALA A 82 5.00 14.32 1.52
C ALA A 82 6.54 14.25 1.53
N GLY A 83 7.15 13.69 0.48
CA GLY A 83 8.60 13.50 0.39
C GLY A 83 9.41 14.77 0.58
N PRO A 84 9.18 15.85 -0.18
CA PRO A 84 9.88 17.12 0.02
C PRO A 84 9.61 17.75 1.40
N TYR A 85 8.39 17.60 1.91
CA TYR A 85 8.01 18.10 3.24
C TYR A 85 8.83 17.42 4.34
N TRP A 86 8.97 16.11 4.28
CA TRP A 86 9.76 15.31 5.22
C TRP A 86 11.26 15.52 5.04
N ALA A 87 11.72 15.65 3.78
CA ALA A 87 13.13 15.93 3.48
C ALA A 87 13.62 17.22 4.17
N ALA A 88 12.83 18.29 4.12
CA ALA A 88 13.11 19.54 4.83
C ALA A 88 13.17 19.40 6.37
N ARG A 89 12.72 18.25 6.92
CA ARG A 89 12.72 17.92 8.36
C ARG A 89 13.70 16.80 8.72
N GLY A 90 14.60 16.47 7.81
CA GLY A 90 15.64 15.46 8.02
C GLY A 90 15.16 14.02 7.89
N ILE A 91 14.04 13.78 7.21
CA ILE A 91 13.51 12.45 6.90
C ILE A 91 13.61 12.25 5.38
N ALA A 92 14.44 11.33 4.92
CA ALA A 92 14.48 10.97 3.51
C ALA A 92 13.29 10.05 3.16
N THR A 93 12.84 10.10 1.91
CA THR A 93 11.76 9.23 1.43
C THR A 93 12.23 8.47 0.19
N TYR A 94 12.03 7.17 0.18
CA TYR A 94 12.30 6.27 -0.93
C TYR A 94 11.05 5.47 -1.24
N ALA A 95 10.52 5.57 -2.46
CA ALA A 95 9.32 4.85 -2.88
C ALA A 95 9.59 4.16 -4.22
N TYR A 96 9.07 2.95 -4.38
CA TYR A 96 9.18 2.21 -5.64
C TYR A 96 7.80 1.96 -6.25
N ASP A 97 7.78 1.85 -7.58
CA ASP A 97 6.57 1.47 -8.30
C ASP A 97 6.37 -0.03 -8.12
N GLN A 98 5.29 -0.46 -7.48
CA GLN A 98 4.98 -1.88 -7.30
C GLN A 98 4.83 -2.58 -8.65
N ARG A 99 5.00 -3.89 -8.70
CA ARG A 99 4.85 -4.68 -9.94
C ARG A 99 3.49 -4.46 -10.58
N GLY A 100 3.50 -4.21 -11.88
CA GLY A 100 2.28 -3.92 -12.65
C GLY A 100 1.83 -2.47 -12.64
N PHE A 101 2.57 -1.57 -11.95
CA PHE A 101 2.22 -0.15 -11.85
C PHE A 101 3.36 0.76 -12.30
N GLY A 102 3.03 2.00 -12.64
CA GLY A 102 3.97 3.06 -12.96
C GLY A 102 4.98 2.67 -14.04
N ARG A 103 6.26 2.76 -13.73
CA ARG A 103 7.41 2.42 -14.59
C ARG A 103 7.87 0.96 -14.45
N SER A 104 7.20 0.18 -13.59
CA SER A 104 7.52 -1.23 -13.38
C SER A 104 7.02 -2.11 -14.52
N PRO A 105 7.63 -3.32 -14.72
CA PRO A 105 7.29 -4.18 -15.84
C PRO A 105 5.87 -4.74 -15.77
N GLU A 106 5.37 -5.24 -16.92
CA GLU A 106 4.07 -5.89 -17.07
C GLU A 106 2.90 -5.05 -16.56
N ARG A 107 2.90 -3.75 -16.88
CA ARG A 107 1.91 -2.78 -16.41
C ARG A 107 0.48 -3.28 -16.64
N GLY A 108 -0.35 -3.22 -15.58
CA GLY A 108 -1.72 -3.70 -15.54
C GLY A 108 -1.87 -5.20 -15.22
N VAL A 109 -0.79 -5.98 -15.21
CA VAL A 109 -0.81 -7.38 -14.78
C VAL A 109 -0.51 -7.44 -13.27
N TRP A 110 -1.34 -8.16 -12.52
CA TRP A 110 -1.21 -8.27 -11.07
C TRP A 110 0.14 -8.86 -10.64
N GLY A 111 0.85 -8.16 -9.74
CA GLY A 111 2.15 -8.58 -9.24
C GLY A 111 2.10 -9.83 -8.37
N GLY A 112 0.98 -10.03 -7.67
CA GLY A 112 0.80 -11.12 -6.71
C GLY A 112 1.40 -10.84 -5.34
N ASP A 113 0.70 -11.26 -4.30
CA ASP A 113 1.03 -10.99 -2.89
C ASP A 113 2.45 -11.41 -2.54
N ARG A 114 2.86 -12.60 -3.00
CA ARG A 114 4.19 -13.14 -2.75
C ARG A 114 5.31 -12.28 -3.32
N LEU A 115 5.18 -11.80 -4.56
CA LEU A 115 6.24 -10.98 -5.18
C LEU A 115 6.24 -9.58 -4.58
N MET A 116 5.07 -8.97 -4.36
CA MET A 116 4.95 -7.62 -3.82
C MET A 116 5.48 -7.55 -2.38
N THR A 117 5.18 -8.55 -1.55
CA THR A 117 5.74 -8.61 -0.17
C THR A 117 7.23 -8.88 -0.15
N GLU A 118 7.77 -9.69 -1.08
CA GLU A 118 9.21 -9.95 -1.18
C GLU A 118 9.97 -8.73 -1.74
N ASP A 119 9.37 -7.99 -2.69
CA ASP A 119 9.91 -6.71 -3.15
C ASP A 119 10.02 -5.71 -1.98
N LEU A 120 8.98 -5.59 -1.14
CA LEU A 120 9.01 -4.72 0.02
C LEU A 120 10.11 -5.12 1.02
N ARG A 121 10.26 -6.42 1.30
CA ARG A 121 11.35 -6.91 2.18
C ARG A 121 12.72 -6.59 1.62
N THR A 122 12.92 -6.87 0.33
CA THR A 122 14.17 -6.62 -0.38
C THR A 122 14.51 -5.14 -0.39
N PHE A 123 13.54 -4.29 -0.73
CA PHE A 123 13.72 -2.84 -0.77
C PHE A 123 14.06 -2.28 0.60
N THR A 124 13.32 -2.68 1.63
CA THR A 124 13.54 -2.23 3.02
C THR A 124 14.92 -2.66 3.53
N ALA A 125 15.38 -3.88 3.17
CA ALA A 125 16.72 -4.35 3.51
C ALA A 125 17.83 -3.50 2.86
N LEU A 126 17.66 -3.09 1.59
CA LEU A 126 18.58 -2.19 0.91
C LEU A 126 18.62 -0.80 1.57
N ILE A 127 17.45 -0.27 1.94
CA ILE A 127 17.35 1.01 2.65
C ILE A 127 18.01 0.91 4.03
N ARG A 128 17.79 -0.17 4.78
CA ARG A 128 18.46 -0.41 6.07
C ARG A 128 19.98 -0.48 5.91
N ALA A 129 20.48 -1.17 4.88
CA ALA A 129 21.91 -1.26 4.60
C ALA A 129 22.52 0.11 4.24
N ARG A 130 21.79 0.94 3.49
CA ARG A 130 22.23 2.29 3.10
C ARG A 130 22.20 3.29 4.27
N PHE A 131 21.24 3.15 5.19
CA PHE A 131 21.01 4.07 6.32
C PHE A 131 20.97 3.30 7.65
N PRO A 132 22.09 2.72 8.10
CA PRO A 132 22.10 1.79 9.24
C PRO A 132 21.73 2.45 10.57
N HIS A 133 21.89 3.77 10.68
CA HIS A 133 21.63 4.53 11.91
C HIS A 133 20.30 5.31 11.89
N ALA A 134 19.60 5.34 10.77
CA ALA A 134 18.32 6.01 10.67
C ALA A 134 17.17 5.12 11.18
N THR A 135 16.13 5.72 11.73
CA THR A 135 14.86 5.01 11.94
C THR A 135 14.20 4.75 10.59
N ILE A 136 13.92 3.49 10.26
CA ILE A 136 13.24 3.11 9.03
C ILE A 136 11.75 2.93 9.31
N ALA A 137 10.92 3.65 8.58
CA ALA A 137 9.47 3.53 8.63
C ALA A 137 8.92 3.10 7.26
N VAL A 138 8.08 2.08 7.22
CA VAL A 138 7.28 1.78 6.04
C VAL A 138 5.97 2.55 6.14
N VAL A 139 5.62 3.28 5.07
CA VAL A 139 4.34 3.98 4.93
C VAL A 139 3.61 3.36 3.74
N GLY A 140 2.53 2.64 4.01
CA GLY A 140 1.72 1.97 2.99
C GLY A 140 0.36 2.63 2.84
N GLU A 141 0.08 3.18 1.64
CA GLU A 141 -1.19 3.79 1.28
C GLU A 141 -2.09 2.74 0.63
N SER A 142 -3.32 2.60 1.09
CA SER A 142 -4.36 1.77 0.45
C SER A 142 -3.87 0.33 0.16
N LEU A 143 -3.74 -0.10 -1.11
CA LEU A 143 -3.13 -1.38 -1.49
C LEU A 143 -1.74 -1.56 -0.88
N GLY A 144 -0.91 -0.51 -0.88
CA GLY A 144 0.42 -0.55 -0.26
C GLY A 144 0.35 -0.85 1.24
N GLY A 145 -0.70 -0.39 1.91
CA GLY A 145 -1.01 -0.74 3.29
C GLY A 145 -1.34 -2.23 3.46
N ALA A 146 -2.14 -2.82 2.55
CA ALA A 146 -2.47 -4.25 2.59
C ALA A 146 -1.23 -5.12 2.36
N VAL A 147 -0.39 -4.78 1.37
CA VAL A 147 0.90 -5.46 1.11
C VAL A 147 1.83 -5.35 2.32
N ALA A 148 1.89 -4.17 2.95
CA ALA A 148 2.70 -3.98 4.15
C ALA A 148 2.17 -4.84 5.32
N ILE A 149 0.86 -4.91 5.54
CA ILE A 149 0.26 -5.77 6.58
C ILE A 149 0.70 -7.23 6.37
N GLU A 150 0.54 -7.80 5.18
CA GLU A 150 0.96 -9.17 4.88
C GLU A 150 2.46 -9.39 5.13
N ALA A 151 3.29 -8.44 4.70
CA ALA A 151 4.74 -8.54 4.88
C ALA A 151 5.14 -8.52 6.36
N PHE A 152 4.58 -7.59 7.15
CA PHE A 152 4.91 -7.41 8.58
C PHE A 152 4.28 -8.47 9.50
N ALA A 153 3.15 -9.05 9.11
CA ALA A 153 2.50 -10.13 9.85
C ALA A 153 3.14 -11.51 9.63
N SER A 154 4.08 -11.61 8.69
CA SER A 154 4.77 -12.85 8.35
C SER A 154 5.92 -13.19 9.32
N ASP A 155 6.47 -14.42 9.20
CA ASP A 155 7.65 -14.85 9.95
C ASP A 155 8.95 -14.12 9.54
N ARG A 156 8.94 -13.39 8.41
CA ARG A 156 10.05 -12.59 7.90
C ARG A 156 9.61 -11.14 7.65
N PRO A 157 9.37 -10.36 8.72
CA PRO A 157 8.95 -8.97 8.53
C PRO A 157 10.04 -8.13 7.84
N PRO A 158 9.67 -7.05 7.12
CA PRO A 158 10.62 -6.07 6.59
C PRO A 158 11.53 -5.48 7.68
N ALA A 159 12.77 -5.14 7.30
CA ALA A 159 13.78 -4.58 8.22
C ALA A 159 13.50 -3.10 8.58
N ALA A 160 12.32 -2.82 9.13
CA ALA A 160 11.87 -1.49 9.53
C ALA A 160 11.51 -1.43 11.02
N ASP A 161 11.57 -0.21 11.58
CA ASP A 161 11.34 0.06 13.00
C ASP A 161 9.89 0.49 13.25
N ARG A 162 9.20 1.01 12.22
CA ARG A 162 7.84 1.54 12.29
C ARG A 162 7.04 1.14 11.06
N LEU A 163 5.73 1.03 11.25
CA LEU A 163 4.76 0.84 10.18
C LEU A 163 3.68 1.92 10.28
N VAL A 164 3.39 2.59 9.17
CA VAL A 164 2.26 3.50 9.03
C VAL A 164 1.33 2.94 7.95
N LEU A 165 0.08 2.76 8.31
CA LEU A 165 -0.99 2.27 7.45
C LEU A 165 -1.91 3.45 7.12
N ASP A 166 -1.75 4.02 5.93
CA ASP A 166 -2.54 5.15 5.45
C ASP A 166 -3.76 4.64 4.68
N ALA A 167 -4.94 4.73 5.28
CA ALA A 167 -6.20 4.25 4.74
C ALA A 167 -6.06 2.84 4.09
N PRO A 168 -5.51 1.83 4.78
CA PRO A 168 -5.12 0.57 4.17
C PRO A 168 -6.30 -0.16 3.55
N ALA A 169 -6.07 -0.84 2.42
CA ALA A 169 -7.09 -1.60 1.71
C ALA A 169 -7.42 -2.90 2.44
N VAL A 170 -8.46 -2.88 3.25
CA VAL A 170 -8.91 -4.00 4.12
C VAL A 170 -10.35 -4.45 3.84
N TRP A 171 -10.85 -4.17 2.62
CA TRP A 171 -12.20 -4.55 2.19
C TRP A 171 -12.19 -5.83 1.34
N GLY A 172 -11.80 -6.95 1.97
CA GLY A 172 -11.67 -8.25 1.33
C GLY A 172 -12.97 -9.03 1.15
N TRP A 173 -12.84 -10.27 0.71
CA TRP A 173 -13.96 -11.19 0.40
C TRP A 173 -14.99 -11.32 1.51
N SER A 174 -14.55 -11.36 2.77
CA SER A 174 -15.44 -11.56 3.92
C SER A 174 -16.49 -10.46 4.07
N SER A 175 -16.15 -9.22 3.68
CA SER A 175 -16.99 -8.03 3.87
C SER A 175 -17.70 -7.55 2.59
N GLN A 176 -17.39 -8.15 1.41
CA GLN A 176 -18.04 -7.77 0.16
C GLN A 176 -19.43 -8.41 0.00
N PRO A 177 -20.38 -7.73 -0.70
CA PRO A 177 -21.68 -8.30 -1.06
C PRO A 177 -21.53 -9.55 -1.93
N LEU A 178 -22.41 -10.55 -1.74
CA LEU A 178 -22.36 -11.81 -2.48
C LEU A 178 -22.38 -11.61 -4.01
N ALA A 179 -23.18 -10.65 -4.50
CA ALA A 179 -23.25 -10.34 -5.93
C ALA A 179 -21.89 -9.89 -6.50
N TYR A 180 -21.14 -9.07 -5.74
CA TYR A 180 -19.80 -8.61 -6.13
C TYR A 180 -18.81 -9.78 -6.16
N LYS A 181 -18.86 -10.65 -5.15
CA LYS A 181 -18.02 -11.87 -5.11
C LYS A 181 -18.23 -12.74 -6.34
N LEU A 182 -19.49 -13.05 -6.66
CA LEU A 182 -19.82 -13.90 -7.82
C LEU A 182 -19.44 -13.22 -9.15
N ALA A 183 -19.71 -11.93 -9.29
CA ALA A 183 -19.38 -11.18 -10.50
C ALA A 183 -17.86 -11.11 -10.72
N LEU A 184 -17.07 -10.82 -9.69
CA LEU A 184 -15.62 -10.77 -9.79
C LEU A 184 -15.00 -12.14 -10.02
N GLN A 185 -15.49 -13.20 -9.36
CA GLN A 185 -15.09 -14.57 -9.61
C GLN A 185 -15.33 -14.94 -11.09
N ALA A 186 -16.53 -14.68 -11.59
CA ALA A 186 -16.85 -14.95 -12.99
C ALA A 186 -15.96 -14.14 -13.96
N ALA A 187 -15.80 -12.83 -13.73
CA ALA A 187 -14.99 -11.96 -14.57
C ALA A 187 -13.52 -12.40 -14.60
N ALA A 188 -12.93 -12.68 -13.44
CA ALA A 188 -11.52 -13.06 -13.33
C ALA A 188 -11.20 -14.41 -13.97
N HIS A 189 -12.17 -15.35 -14.01
CA HIS A 189 -11.96 -16.68 -14.59
C HIS A 189 -12.42 -16.81 -16.04
N LEU A 190 -13.40 -16.01 -16.49
CA LEU A 190 -13.93 -16.07 -17.86
C LEU A 190 -13.30 -15.03 -18.79
N ALA A 191 -12.85 -13.90 -18.22
CA ALA A 191 -12.26 -12.79 -18.98
C ALA A 191 -11.14 -12.10 -18.17
N PRO A 192 -10.06 -12.82 -17.77
CA PRO A 192 -9.03 -12.32 -16.86
C PRO A 192 -8.38 -11.01 -17.32
N ALA A 193 -8.10 -10.90 -18.61
CA ALA A 193 -7.44 -9.71 -19.19
C ALA A 193 -8.39 -8.56 -19.51
N LYS A 194 -9.71 -8.70 -19.27
CA LYS A 194 -10.65 -7.63 -19.55
C LYS A 194 -10.44 -6.47 -18.56
N VAL A 195 -10.20 -5.29 -19.09
CA VAL A 195 -10.08 -4.07 -18.30
C VAL A 195 -11.47 -3.51 -18.01
N PHE A 196 -11.71 -3.21 -16.74
CA PHE A 196 -12.87 -2.51 -16.25
C PHE A 196 -12.47 -1.09 -15.84
N THR A 197 -13.15 -0.12 -16.45
CA THR A 197 -13.07 1.27 -16.03
C THR A 197 -14.42 1.63 -15.39
N PRO A 198 -14.44 2.18 -14.17
CA PRO A 198 -15.68 2.61 -13.56
C PRO A 198 -16.43 3.58 -14.47
N PRO A 199 -17.76 3.41 -14.68
CA PRO A 199 -18.53 4.35 -15.49
C PRO A 199 -18.50 5.76 -14.88
N GLY A 200 -18.60 6.82 -15.73
CA GLY A 200 -18.54 8.22 -15.28
C GLY A 200 -19.53 8.54 -14.17
N PHE A 201 -20.76 8.02 -14.23
CA PHE A 201 -21.76 8.24 -13.18
C PHE A 201 -21.37 7.67 -11.80
N VAL A 202 -20.42 6.73 -11.73
CA VAL A 202 -19.86 6.22 -10.47
C VAL A 202 -18.74 7.15 -10.00
N THR A 203 -17.82 7.52 -10.90
CA THR A 203 -16.66 8.35 -10.57
C THR A 203 -17.04 9.80 -10.24
N GLU A 204 -18.13 10.30 -10.77
CA GLU A 204 -18.65 11.64 -10.46
C GLU A 204 -19.13 11.79 -9.00
N HIS A 205 -19.42 10.67 -8.32
CA HIS A 205 -19.97 10.67 -6.96
C HIS A 205 -18.98 10.11 -5.91
N ILE A 206 -17.81 9.64 -6.35
CA ILE A 206 -16.78 9.09 -5.48
C ILE A 206 -15.52 9.91 -5.65
N SER A 207 -15.12 10.62 -4.59
CA SER A 207 -13.88 11.37 -4.58
C SER A 207 -12.87 10.71 -3.63
N PRO A 208 -11.64 10.44 -4.07
CA PRO A 208 -10.61 9.93 -3.18
C PRO A 208 -9.93 11.03 -2.34
N SER A 209 -10.15 12.32 -2.66
CA SER A 209 -9.56 13.48 -1.97
C SER A 209 -10.41 14.73 -2.16
N ASP A 210 -10.24 15.73 -1.30
CA ASP A 210 -10.81 17.08 -1.44
C ASP A 210 -9.87 18.03 -2.21
N ASN A 211 -8.70 17.59 -2.60
CA ASN A 211 -7.70 18.37 -3.33
C ASN A 211 -7.92 18.25 -4.85
N ILE A 212 -8.88 19.00 -5.36
CA ILE A 212 -9.25 18.95 -6.78
C ILE A 212 -8.08 19.20 -7.73
N PRO A 213 -7.18 20.21 -7.51
CA PRO A 213 -6.01 20.38 -8.36
C PRO A 213 -5.11 19.15 -8.43
N GLU A 214 -4.96 18.43 -7.32
CA GLU A 214 -4.19 17.18 -7.27
C GLU A 214 -4.89 16.08 -8.09
N LEU A 215 -6.19 15.89 -7.92
CA LEU A 215 -6.96 14.91 -8.70
C LEU A 215 -6.90 15.18 -10.20
N GLU A 216 -6.93 16.46 -10.60
CA GLU A 216 -6.75 16.84 -12.00
C GLU A 216 -5.33 16.56 -12.52
N ALA A 217 -4.30 16.76 -11.69
CA ALA A 217 -2.91 16.43 -12.03
C ALA A 217 -2.76 14.92 -12.22
N MET A 218 -3.26 14.13 -11.27
CA MET A 218 -3.32 12.66 -11.36
C MET A 218 -4.06 12.21 -12.63
N GLY A 219 -5.19 12.84 -12.97
CA GLY A 219 -5.98 12.55 -14.17
C GLY A 219 -5.23 12.74 -15.50
N ARG A 220 -4.20 13.57 -15.50
CA ARG A 220 -3.35 13.85 -16.69
C ARG A 220 -2.06 13.05 -16.70
N ASP A 221 -1.73 12.35 -15.60
CA ASP A 221 -0.49 11.60 -15.48
C ASP A 221 -0.56 10.26 -16.26
N PRO A 222 0.29 10.05 -17.27
CA PRO A 222 0.28 8.84 -18.09
C PRO A 222 0.75 7.58 -17.34
N LEU A 223 1.36 7.74 -16.16
CA LEU A 223 1.81 6.62 -15.32
C LEU A 223 0.73 6.13 -14.37
N MET A 224 -0.33 6.93 -14.14
CA MET A 224 -1.54 6.47 -13.45
C MET A 224 -2.31 5.47 -14.31
N THR A 225 -3.01 4.54 -13.69
CA THR A 225 -3.84 3.54 -14.36
C THR A 225 -5.33 3.84 -14.07
N TRP A 226 -6.16 3.99 -15.10
CA TRP A 226 -7.57 4.38 -14.95
C TRP A 226 -8.54 3.24 -15.25
N GLY A 227 -8.06 2.03 -15.19
CA GLY A 227 -8.86 0.84 -15.39
C GLY A 227 -8.07 -0.38 -15.00
N ALA A 228 -8.70 -1.30 -14.31
CA ALA A 228 -8.06 -2.51 -13.82
C ALA A 228 -8.56 -3.76 -14.55
N ARG A 229 -7.65 -4.68 -14.85
CA ARG A 229 -7.99 -6.00 -15.36
C ARG A 229 -8.78 -6.78 -14.31
N SER A 230 -9.69 -7.65 -14.75
CA SER A 230 -10.47 -8.47 -13.82
C SER A 230 -9.61 -9.39 -12.94
N ASP A 231 -8.52 -9.92 -13.48
CA ASP A 231 -7.55 -10.70 -12.68
C ASP A 231 -6.77 -9.84 -11.67
N ALA A 232 -6.45 -8.59 -12.01
CA ALA A 232 -5.84 -7.64 -11.08
C ALA A 232 -6.80 -7.24 -9.95
N LEU A 233 -8.08 -6.99 -10.27
CA LEU A 233 -9.12 -6.74 -9.24
C LEU A 233 -9.32 -7.95 -8.32
N TYR A 234 -9.27 -9.16 -8.88
CA TYR A 234 -9.35 -10.39 -8.11
C TYR A 234 -8.15 -10.53 -7.14
N GLY A 235 -6.94 -10.26 -7.64
CA GLY A 235 -5.73 -10.21 -6.84
C GLY A 235 -5.80 -9.16 -5.73
N LEU A 236 -6.25 -7.95 -6.05
CA LEU A 236 -6.47 -6.88 -5.07
C LEU A 236 -7.39 -7.34 -3.92
N VAL A 237 -8.53 -7.99 -4.24
CA VAL A 237 -9.46 -8.45 -3.22
C VAL A 237 -8.87 -9.57 -2.35
N ASN A 238 -8.00 -10.43 -2.92
CA ASN A 238 -7.23 -11.41 -2.13
C ASN A 238 -6.30 -10.71 -1.15
N THR A 239 -5.46 -9.77 -1.63
CA THR A 239 -4.55 -9.00 -0.77
C THR A 239 -5.31 -8.22 0.31
N MET A 240 -6.46 -7.62 -0.02
CA MET A 240 -7.32 -6.95 0.97
C MET A 240 -7.85 -7.93 2.03
N GLN A 241 -8.22 -9.16 1.63
CA GLN A 241 -8.67 -10.20 2.58
C GLN A 241 -7.53 -10.63 3.50
N ASN A 242 -6.37 -10.91 2.93
CA ASN A 242 -5.18 -11.30 3.70
C ASN A 242 -4.79 -10.19 4.69
N GLY A 243 -4.72 -8.94 4.22
CA GLY A 243 -4.44 -7.79 5.08
C GLY A 243 -5.44 -7.65 6.22
N TRP A 244 -6.74 -7.84 5.95
CA TRP A 244 -7.78 -7.81 6.99
C TRP A 244 -7.62 -8.96 8.00
N GLU A 245 -7.23 -10.17 7.56
CA GLU A 245 -7.00 -11.31 8.43
C GLU A 245 -5.74 -11.17 9.28
N ASP A 246 -4.69 -10.63 8.69
CA ASP A 246 -3.34 -10.63 9.25
C ASP A 246 -2.99 -9.43 10.12
N ILE A 247 -3.73 -8.31 10.04
CA ILE A 247 -3.39 -7.05 10.73
C ILE A 247 -3.13 -7.22 12.23
N GLY A 248 -3.88 -8.10 12.89
CA GLY A 248 -3.71 -8.41 14.32
C GLY A 248 -2.44 -9.21 14.65
N ARG A 249 -1.64 -9.63 13.66
CA ARG A 249 -0.40 -10.40 13.85
C ARG A 249 0.86 -9.54 13.78
N ILE A 250 0.73 -8.27 13.39
CA ILE A 250 1.85 -7.33 13.29
C ILE A 250 2.46 -7.13 14.69
N ARG A 251 3.79 -7.10 14.76
CA ARG A 251 4.56 -6.89 15.99
C ARG A 251 5.32 -5.56 16.00
N THR A 252 5.54 -4.97 14.83
CA THR A 252 6.19 -3.68 14.68
C THR A 252 5.24 -2.57 15.15
N PRO A 253 5.71 -1.57 15.91
CA PRO A 253 4.88 -0.43 16.30
C PRO A 253 4.19 0.19 15.10
N THR A 254 2.85 0.25 15.16
CA THR A 254 2.00 0.61 14.03
C THR A 254 1.16 1.85 14.32
N LEU A 255 1.06 2.74 13.31
CA LEU A 255 0.11 3.85 13.26
C LEU A 255 -0.87 3.61 12.12
N TYR A 256 -2.17 3.54 12.43
CA TYR A 256 -3.24 3.40 11.45
C TYR A 256 -3.98 4.73 11.30
N LEU A 257 -4.04 5.25 10.08
CA LEU A 257 -4.67 6.52 9.72
C LEU A 257 -5.97 6.26 8.97
N LEU A 258 -7.03 7.00 9.27
CA LEU A 258 -8.32 6.88 8.60
C LEU A 258 -8.98 8.25 8.45
N GLY A 259 -9.46 8.55 7.25
CA GLY A 259 -10.26 9.74 6.94
C GLY A 259 -11.75 9.49 7.17
N ALA A 260 -12.45 10.44 7.79
CA ALA A 260 -13.89 10.36 8.01
C ALA A 260 -14.71 10.41 6.71
N HIS A 261 -14.12 10.94 5.64
CA HIS A 261 -14.73 11.05 4.31
C HIS A 261 -14.18 10.03 3.31
N ASP A 262 -13.50 8.97 3.79
CA ASP A 262 -13.02 7.90 2.89
C ASP A 262 -14.22 7.23 2.18
N GLN A 263 -14.28 7.41 0.85
CA GLN A 263 -15.32 6.84 -0.01
C GLN A 263 -14.84 5.63 -0.80
N ILE A 264 -13.58 5.25 -0.65
CA ILE A 264 -12.95 4.13 -1.36
C ILE A 264 -13.00 2.86 -0.50
N ILE A 265 -12.55 2.95 0.76
CA ILE A 265 -12.63 1.84 1.70
C ILE A 265 -13.85 2.04 2.60
N PRO A 266 -14.82 1.11 2.58
CA PRO A 266 -15.99 1.23 3.44
C PRO A 266 -15.60 1.32 4.92
N GLU A 267 -16.25 2.22 5.65
CA GLU A 267 -15.93 2.53 7.05
C GLU A 267 -15.94 1.27 7.94
N LYS A 268 -16.96 0.43 7.82
CA LYS A 268 -17.13 -0.75 8.70
C LYS A 268 -15.91 -1.70 8.68
N PRO A 269 -15.41 -2.21 7.54
CA PRO A 269 -14.21 -3.04 7.53
C PRO A 269 -12.95 -2.29 7.98
N ALA A 270 -12.83 -0.98 7.71
CA ALA A 270 -11.71 -0.18 8.19
C ALA A 270 -11.69 -0.09 9.73
N LEU A 271 -12.83 0.20 10.36
CA LEU A 271 -12.98 0.22 11.83
C LEU A 271 -12.69 -1.15 12.45
N GLN A 272 -13.21 -2.22 11.84
CA GLN A 272 -12.97 -3.59 12.30
C GLN A 272 -11.50 -3.99 12.22
N ALA A 273 -10.80 -3.59 11.17
CA ALA A 273 -9.36 -3.82 11.02
C ALA A 273 -8.56 -3.05 12.08
N ALA A 274 -8.85 -1.76 12.26
CA ALA A 274 -8.21 -0.92 13.28
C ALA A 274 -8.39 -1.48 14.70
N ALA A 275 -9.56 -2.03 15.02
CA ALA A 275 -9.83 -2.65 16.32
C ALA A 275 -9.04 -3.95 16.59
N ARG A 276 -8.34 -4.50 15.59
CA ARG A 276 -7.51 -5.72 15.71
C ARG A 276 -6.03 -5.43 15.93
N LEU A 277 -5.62 -4.16 15.91
CA LEU A 277 -4.25 -3.74 16.21
C LEU A 277 -3.82 -4.19 17.61
N GLN A 278 -2.52 -4.32 17.82
CA GLN A 278 -1.96 -4.72 19.10
C GLN A 278 -2.07 -3.61 20.15
N ALA A 279 -2.08 -3.99 21.42
CA ALA A 279 -1.98 -3.03 22.50
C ALA A 279 -0.67 -2.23 22.40
N GLY A 280 -0.78 -0.90 22.38
CA GLY A 280 0.35 0.02 22.18
C GLY A 280 0.46 0.59 20.77
N ASP A 281 -0.20 0.00 19.79
CA ASP A 281 -0.35 0.62 18.47
C ASP A 281 -1.22 1.88 18.54
N ARG A 282 -1.05 2.75 17.55
CA ARG A 282 -1.73 4.04 17.51
C ARG A 282 -2.71 4.09 16.33
N THR A 283 -3.75 4.87 16.53
CA THR A 283 -4.70 5.19 15.46
C THR A 283 -4.98 6.68 15.43
N ALA A 284 -5.27 7.24 14.25
CA ALA A 284 -5.68 8.63 14.08
C ALA A 284 -6.86 8.73 13.12
N TYR A 285 -7.91 9.43 13.54
CA TYR A 285 -9.14 9.65 12.77
C TYR A 285 -9.23 11.10 12.36
N TYR A 286 -9.08 11.38 11.06
CA TYR A 286 -9.07 12.73 10.52
C TYR A 286 -10.49 13.14 10.10
N ALA A 287 -11.13 14.02 10.84
CA ALA A 287 -12.50 14.45 10.61
C ALA A 287 -12.74 15.08 9.22
N GLN A 288 -11.70 15.68 8.61
CA GLN A 288 -11.72 16.25 7.26
C GLN A 288 -10.95 15.40 6.25
N GLY A 289 -10.46 14.22 6.65
CA GLY A 289 -9.65 13.35 5.82
C GLY A 289 -10.49 12.55 4.83
N TRP A 290 -9.95 12.34 3.64
CA TRP A 290 -10.47 11.47 2.61
C TRP A 290 -9.62 10.20 2.51
N HIS A 291 -9.67 9.50 1.38
CA HIS A 291 -8.88 8.29 1.17
C HIS A 291 -7.39 8.59 0.99
N LEU A 292 -7.06 9.59 0.19
CA LEU A 292 -5.68 10.00 -0.10
C LEU A 292 -5.19 11.04 0.94
N LEU A 293 -5.10 10.62 2.21
CA LEU A 293 -4.80 11.51 3.34
C LEU A 293 -3.52 12.34 3.15
N MET A 294 -2.50 11.75 2.53
CA MET A 294 -1.23 12.44 2.23
C MET A 294 -1.31 13.38 1.03
N ARG A 295 -2.46 13.48 0.36
CA ARG A 295 -2.70 14.37 -0.79
C ARG A 295 -3.92 15.28 -0.60
N ASP A 296 -4.61 15.17 0.54
CA ASP A 296 -5.71 16.04 0.92
C ASP A 296 -5.25 17.48 1.18
N ARG A 297 -6.18 18.43 1.20
CA ARG A 297 -5.87 19.84 1.51
C ARG A 297 -5.27 20.01 2.89
N GLN A 298 -5.57 19.12 3.84
CA GLN A 298 -5.03 19.09 5.20
C GLN A 298 -3.82 18.14 5.38
N ALA A 299 -3.23 17.63 4.31
CA ALA A 299 -2.18 16.60 4.34
C ALA A 299 -0.99 16.91 5.28
N HIS A 300 -0.69 18.20 5.53
CA HIS A 300 0.36 18.61 6.46
C HIS A 300 0.14 18.07 7.87
N ASN A 301 -1.11 17.97 8.35
CA ASN A 301 -1.42 17.38 9.64
C ASN A 301 -1.01 15.90 9.68
N VAL A 302 -1.26 15.19 8.57
CA VAL A 302 -0.88 13.78 8.42
C VAL A 302 0.65 13.63 8.38
N TYR A 303 1.35 14.52 7.64
CA TYR A 303 2.82 14.47 7.58
C TYR A 303 3.47 14.69 8.94
N ASP A 304 2.95 15.64 9.72
CA ASP A 304 3.47 15.95 11.06
C ASP A 304 3.20 14.79 12.03
N ASP A 305 2.02 14.18 11.98
CA ASP A 305 1.67 13.01 12.79
C ASP A 305 2.56 11.80 12.46
N VAL A 306 2.78 11.53 11.17
CA VAL A 306 3.68 10.46 10.72
C VAL A 306 5.11 10.72 11.21
N ALA A 307 5.63 11.95 11.05
CA ALA A 307 6.97 12.31 11.52
C ALA A 307 7.11 12.18 13.04
N ALA A 308 6.09 12.59 13.79
CA ALA A 308 6.06 12.47 15.26
C ALA A 308 6.04 11.00 15.69
N PHE A 309 5.21 10.17 15.06
CA PHE A 309 5.13 8.73 15.33
C PHE A 309 6.45 8.01 15.01
N ILE A 310 7.11 8.34 13.88
CA ILE A 310 8.41 7.78 13.54
C ILE A 310 9.43 8.07 14.63
N ARG A 311 9.42 9.28 15.18
CA ARG A 311 10.33 9.72 16.24
C ARG A 311 10.03 9.06 17.57
N ASP A 312 8.77 9.07 17.98
CA ASP A 312 8.30 8.48 19.23
C ASP A 312 6.91 7.86 19.06
N PRO A 313 6.81 6.53 18.93
CA PRO A 313 5.53 5.87 18.70
C PRO A 313 4.55 6.00 19.89
N ALA A 314 5.03 6.32 21.08
CA ALA A 314 4.21 6.55 22.27
C ALA A 314 3.84 8.03 22.46
N GLY A 315 4.51 8.93 21.74
CA GLY A 315 4.32 10.39 21.85
C GLY A 315 2.98 10.87 21.32
N PRO A 316 2.58 12.11 21.62
CA PRO A 316 1.35 12.70 21.10
C PRO A 316 1.47 12.93 19.58
N LEU A 317 0.34 12.84 18.89
CA LEU A 317 0.22 13.25 17.49
C LEU A 317 -0.05 14.76 17.43
N PRO A 318 0.76 15.56 16.70
CA PRO A 318 0.64 17.02 16.64
C PRO A 318 -0.71 17.54 16.17
N SER A 319 -1.40 16.81 15.28
CA SER A 319 -2.74 17.20 14.81
C SER A 319 -3.80 17.17 15.89
N GLY A 320 -3.58 16.42 16.98
CA GLY A 320 -4.61 16.14 17.98
C GLY A 320 -5.73 15.24 17.45
N ALA A 321 -5.56 14.58 16.31
CA ALA A 321 -6.55 13.66 15.77
C ALA A 321 -6.92 12.59 16.80
N PRO A 322 -8.22 12.37 17.06
CA PRO A 322 -8.65 11.38 18.03
C PRO A 322 -8.34 9.95 17.50
N PRO A 323 -8.30 8.97 18.39
CA PRO A 323 -8.26 7.57 17.98
C PRO A 323 -9.45 7.21 17.10
N ILE A 324 -9.26 6.25 16.20
CA ILE A 324 -10.34 5.70 15.38
C ILE A 324 -11.44 5.13 16.29
N PRO A 325 -12.73 5.38 16.02
CA PRO A 325 -13.84 4.88 16.82
C PRO A 325 -13.77 3.36 17.03
N GLY A 326 -13.97 2.90 18.28
CA GLY A 326 -13.91 1.48 18.65
C GLY A 326 -12.51 0.92 18.90
N THR A 327 -11.45 1.71 18.65
CA THR A 327 -10.10 1.38 19.09
C THR A 327 -9.90 1.99 20.48
N GLY A 328 -9.88 1.17 21.53
CA GLY A 328 -9.75 1.67 22.89
C GLY A 328 -8.51 2.52 23.05
N GLY A 329 -8.70 3.80 23.32
CA GLY A 329 -7.65 4.74 23.66
C GLY A 329 -7.01 4.38 25.00
N ALA A 330 -6.05 3.52 24.99
CA ALA A 330 -5.28 3.12 26.19
C ALA A 330 -4.09 4.04 26.38
N LEU A 331 -4.28 5.38 26.34
CA LEU A 331 -3.27 6.36 26.79
C LEU A 331 -3.91 7.70 27.23
N VAL A 332 -5.06 7.68 27.89
CA VAL A 332 -5.51 8.84 28.67
C VAL A 332 -5.90 8.34 30.05
N THR A 333 -4.99 8.43 30.99
CA THR A 333 -5.13 8.84 32.39
C THR A 333 -3.96 8.33 33.24
N ARG A 334 -2.86 9.08 33.19
CA ARG A 334 -1.97 9.20 34.34
C ARG A 334 -1.53 10.64 34.46
N ALA A 335 -2.48 11.53 34.73
CA ALA A 335 -2.19 12.83 35.30
C ALA A 335 -3.47 13.36 35.96
N ALA A 336 -3.37 13.54 37.25
CA ALA A 336 -4.27 14.21 38.20
C ALA A 336 -4.94 13.26 39.19
N LYS A 337 -4.11 12.78 40.10
CA LYS A 337 -4.46 12.67 41.53
C LYS A 337 -3.18 12.94 42.31
N GLU A 338 -2.98 14.21 42.62
CA GLU A 338 -2.46 14.76 43.87
C GLU A 338 -2.98 16.17 43.98
#